data_5278f4634e4dfe811e847e4cbde1ac4e
#
_entry.id   5278f4634e4dfe811e847e4cbde1ac4e
#
_cell.length_a   1.000
_cell.length_b   1.000
_cell.length_c   1.000
_cell.angle_alpha   90.00
_cell.angle_beta   90.00
_cell.angle_gamma   90.00
#
_symmetry.space_group_name_H-M   'P 1'
#
loop_
_entity.id
_entity.type
_entity.pdbx_description
1 polymer ?
#
loop_
_entity_poly.entity_id
_entity_poly.type
_entity_poly.pdbx_seq_one_letter_code
_entity_poly.pdbx_strand_id
1 'polypeptide(L)'
;GAGTYSDILWTTGAITPFDYGISLDFGLGYDFGKRFRTELSYTNTTSERETGNQAKFNSIILNGYLDFPIEDTKFTPFIGVGFGTTGVDANNLCFANGANDCDDNVATYSFSGGLAYGLNDTTELTAKLTYLGFDDININNNGTRITVLESETLSFHIGARVKF
;
A
#
# COMPACT_ATOMS: atom_id res chain seq x y z
N GLY A 1 11.49 18.56 14.27
CA GLY A 1 12.58 17.73 14.76
C GLY A 1 12.51 16.33 14.18
N ALA A 2 13.65 15.66 14.12
CA ALA A 2 13.67 14.24 13.70
C ALA A 2 13.05 13.36 14.79
N GLY A 3 12.35 12.30 14.39
CA GLY A 3 11.71 11.39 15.34
C GLY A 3 11.02 10.22 14.67
N THR A 4 10.65 9.24 15.48
CA THR A 4 9.85 8.09 15.06
C THR A 4 8.37 8.43 15.00
N TYR A 5 7.64 7.78 14.11
CA TYR A 5 6.19 7.92 13.98
C TYR A 5 5.55 6.60 13.57
N SER A 6 4.25 6.49 13.82
CA SER A 6 3.41 5.42 13.27
C SER A 6 2.24 6.01 12.53
N ASP A 7 1.90 5.42 11.39
CA ASP A 7 0.71 5.72 10.61
C ASP A 7 -0.28 4.55 10.70
N ILE A 8 -1.54 4.87 10.93
CA ILE A 8 -2.65 3.93 10.80
C ILE A 8 -3.62 4.53 9.79
N LEU A 9 -3.77 3.88 8.67
CA LEU A 9 -4.58 4.35 7.56
C LEU A 9 -5.70 3.37 7.26
N TRP A 10 -6.93 3.88 7.13
CA TRP A 10 -8.08 3.12 6.66
C TRP A 10 -8.42 3.56 5.24
N THR A 11 -8.63 2.59 4.38
CA THR A 11 -9.08 2.85 3.02
C THR A 11 -10.59 2.81 2.98
N THR A 12 -11.19 3.86 2.47
CA THR A 12 -12.62 3.92 2.20
C THR A 12 -12.98 3.55 0.75
N GLY A 13 -12.00 3.20 -0.07
CA GLY A 13 -12.21 2.76 -1.44
C GLY A 13 -10.89 2.51 -2.16
N ALA A 14 -10.69 1.29 -2.63
CA ALA A 14 -9.71 0.98 -3.66
C ALA A 14 -10.47 0.93 -5.00
N ILE A 15 -10.09 1.78 -5.94
CA ILE A 15 -10.60 1.70 -7.31
C ILE A 15 -9.63 0.80 -8.06
N THR A 16 -9.97 -0.47 -8.15
CA THR A 16 -9.39 -1.35 -9.15
C THR A 16 -10.35 -1.39 -10.34
N PRO A 17 -9.88 -1.70 -11.56
CA PRO A 17 -10.80 -1.87 -12.68
C PRO A 17 -11.83 -2.98 -12.46
N PHE A 18 -11.79 -3.71 -11.34
CA PHE A 18 -12.59 -4.90 -11.13
C PHE A 18 -13.47 -4.92 -9.88
N ASP A 19 -13.19 -4.20 -8.76
CA ASP A 19 -14.05 -4.26 -7.57
C ASP A 19 -13.68 -3.27 -6.46
N TYR A 20 -14.63 -3.01 -5.55
CA TYR A 20 -14.42 -2.24 -4.33
C TYR A 20 -13.79 -3.15 -3.28
N GLY A 21 -12.65 -2.74 -2.71
CA GLY A 21 -11.98 -3.44 -1.62
C GLY A 21 -11.78 -2.55 -0.40
N ILE A 22 -11.69 -3.18 0.77
CA ILE A 22 -11.27 -2.52 2.01
C ILE A 22 -9.80 -2.84 2.24
N SER A 23 -9.00 -1.82 2.52
CA SER A 23 -7.58 -1.97 2.83
C SER A 23 -7.27 -1.35 4.18
N LEU A 24 -6.44 -2.03 4.95
CA LEU A 24 -5.88 -1.54 6.19
C LEU A 24 -4.37 -1.40 6.01
N ASP A 25 -3.86 -0.21 6.29
CA ASP A 25 -2.44 0.13 6.14
C ASP A 25 -1.87 0.53 7.50
N PHE A 26 -0.76 -0.08 7.87
CA PHE A 26 -0.04 0.21 9.09
C PHE A 26 1.41 0.52 8.76
N GLY A 27 1.89 1.70 9.18
CA GLY A 27 3.24 2.18 8.91
C GLY A 27 4.02 2.48 10.18
N LEU A 28 5.30 2.15 10.16
CA LEU A 28 6.30 2.62 11.12
C LEU A 28 7.38 3.37 10.37
N GLY A 29 7.67 4.59 10.79
CA GLY A 29 8.58 5.44 10.06
C GLY A 29 9.50 6.27 10.92
N TYR A 30 10.46 6.87 10.25
CA TYR A 30 11.42 7.82 10.82
C TYR A 30 11.44 9.09 9.99
N ASP A 31 11.23 10.21 10.66
CA ASP A 31 11.34 11.56 10.11
C ASP A 31 12.75 12.10 10.38
N PHE A 32 13.48 12.44 9.32
CA PHE A 32 14.84 12.97 9.41
C PHE A 32 14.89 14.49 9.69
N GLY A 33 13.73 15.13 9.84
CA GLY A 33 13.61 16.54 10.20
C GLY A 33 13.97 17.54 9.08
N LYS A 34 14.26 17.07 7.86
CA LYS A 34 14.61 17.89 6.70
C LYS A 34 13.66 17.67 5.52
N ARG A 35 12.35 17.60 5.80
CA ARG A 35 11.33 17.29 4.79
C ARG A 35 11.40 15.87 4.24
N PHE A 36 12.31 15.04 4.71
CA PHE A 36 12.45 13.67 4.27
C PHE A 36 12.12 12.70 5.40
N ARG A 37 11.31 11.72 5.12
CA ARG A 37 10.97 10.62 6.02
C ARG A 37 10.93 9.29 5.29
N THR A 38 11.18 8.23 6.02
CA THR A 38 11.04 6.85 5.53
C THR A 38 10.01 6.11 6.36
N GLU A 39 9.35 5.15 5.76
CA GLU A 39 8.29 4.38 6.40
C GLU A 39 8.30 2.95 5.87
N LEU A 40 8.28 2.00 6.76
CA LEU A 40 7.96 0.62 6.44
C LEU A 40 6.46 0.42 6.65
N SER A 41 5.73 0.16 5.60
CA SER A 41 4.29 -0.07 5.65
C SER A 41 3.94 -1.54 5.40
N TYR A 42 2.92 -2.00 6.11
CA TYR A 42 2.24 -3.26 5.89
C TYR A 42 0.79 -2.97 5.51
N THR A 43 0.39 -3.43 4.34
CA THR A 43 -0.96 -3.23 3.83
C THR A 43 -1.65 -4.56 3.64
N ASN A 44 -2.83 -4.70 4.24
CA ASN A 44 -3.71 -5.84 4.04
C ASN A 44 -4.94 -5.37 3.25
N THR A 45 -5.13 -5.93 2.06
CA THR A 45 -6.28 -5.62 1.20
C THR A 45 -7.13 -6.87 1.02
N THR A 46 -8.42 -6.74 1.30
CA THR A 46 -9.41 -7.80 1.02
C THR A 46 -10.35 -7.29 -0.05
N SER A 47 -10.39 -7.99 -1.18
CA SER A 47 -11.31 -7.72 -2.28
C SER A 47 -12.35 -8.83 -2.39
N GLU A 48 -13.62 -8.47 -2.45
CA GLU A 48 -14.73 -9.40 -2.65
C GLU A 48 -15.22 -9.30 -4.10
N ARG A 49 -15.25 -10.43 -4.79
CA ARG A 49 -15.87 -10.54 -6.12
C ARG A 49 -17.32 -10.93 -5.99
N GLU A 50 -18.18 -10.42 -6.85
CA GLU A 50 -19.61 -10.79 -6.94
C GLU A 50 -19.85 -12.30 -7.12
N THR A 51 -18.83 -13.07 -7.45
CA THR A 51 -18.88 -14.54 -7.58
C THR A 51 -18.54 -15.30 -6.30
N GLY A 52 -18.41 -14.61 -5.15
CA GLY A 52 -18.14 -15.25 -3.84
C GLY A 52 -16.69 -15.68 -3.60
N ASN A 53 -15.76 -15.32 -4.47
CA ASN A 53 -14.33 -15.57 -4.26
C ASN A 53 -13.66 -14.37 -3.62
N GLN A 54 -12.96 -14.60 -2.50
CA GLN A 54 -12.17 -13.58 -1.82
C GLN A 54 -10.71 -13.69 -2.25
N ALA A 55 -10.12 -12.55 -2.63
CA ALA A 55 -8.69 -12.42 -2.83
C ALA A 55 -8.11 -11.54 -1.71
N LYS A 56 -7.04 -12.02 -1.08
CA LYS A 56 -6.30 -11.28 -0.05
C LYS A 56 -4.93 -10.93 -0.57
N PHE A 57 -4.54 -9.68 -0.40
CA PHE A 57 -3.24 -9.16 -0.78
C PHE A 57 -2.55 -8.62 0.46
N ASN A 58 -1.34 -9.09 0.73
CA ASN A 58 -0.51 -8.64 1.83
C ASN A 58 0.76 -8.01 1.26
N SER A 59 0.93 -6.71 1.45
CA SER A 59 2.07 -5.96 0.92
C SER A 59 2.96 -5.45 2.05
N ILE A 60 4.27 -5.59 1.88
CA ILE A 60 5.29 -4.95 2.73
C ILE A 60 6.10 -4.03 1.83
N ILE A 61 6.06 -2.73 2.12
CA ILE A 61 6.63 -1.69 1.26
C ILE A 61 7.49 -0.74 2.11
N LEU A 62 8.72 -0.53 1.68
CA LEU A 62 9.56 0.55 2.19
C LEU A 62 9.33 1.80 1.36
N ASN A 63 8.85 2.85 1.98
CA ASN A 63 8.53 4.12 1.35
C ASN A 63 9.50 5.22 1.76
N GLY A 64 9.80 6.10 0.83
CA GLY A 64 10.45 7.38 1.07
C GLY A 64 9.48 8.51 0.72
N TYR A 65 9.35 9.51 1.59
CA TYR A 65 8.47 10.65 1.40
C TYR A 65 9.22 11.97 1.46
N LEU A 66 8.73 12.93 0.67
CA LEU A 66 9.11 14.34 0.76
C LEU A 66 7.90 15.15 1.21
N ASP A 67 8.06 15.87 2.31
CA ASP A 67 7.05 16.72 2.91
C ASP A 67 7.28 18.19 2.54
N PHE A 68 6.20 18.92 2.23
CA PHE A 68 6.20 20.31 1.82
C PHE A 68 5.35 21.15 2.79
N PRO A 69 5.83 21.41 4.04
CA PRO A 69 5.05 22.19 5.00
C PRO A 69 4.78 23.59 4.44
N ILE A 70 3.51 24.00 4.50
CA ILE A 70 3.08 25.33 4.10
C ILE A 70 3.16 26.24 5.32
N GLU A 71 3.96 27.32 5.23
CA GLU A 71 4.14 28.29 6.31
C GLU A 71 2.79 28.90 6.72
N ASP A 72 2.63 29.19 7.99
CA ASP A 72 1.41 29.74 8.60
C ASP A 72 0.16 28.86 8.51
N THR A 73 0.30 27.58 8.13
CA THR A 73 -0.80 26.62 8.09
C THR A 73 -0.45 25.33 8.81
N LYS A 74 -1.46 24.50 9.08
CA LYS A 74 -1.29 23.15 9.63
C LYS A 74 -1.24 22.08 8.54
N PHE A 75 -1.20 22.48 7.28
CA PHE A 75 -1.20 21.58 6.13
C PHE A 75 0.22 21.27 5.66
N THR A 76 0.48 20.00 5.44
CA THR A 76 1.74 19.51 4.89
C THR A 76 1.43 18.56 3.73
N PRO A 77 1.42 19.05 2.49
CA PRO A 77 1.43 18.19 1.31
C PRO A 77 2.68 17.30 1.30
N PHE A 78 2.55 16.11 0.77
CA PHE A 78 3.66 15.20 0.60
C PHE A 78 3.54 14.35 -0.66
N ILE A 79 4.69 13.90 -1.14
CA ILE A 79 4.80 12.89 -2.19
C ILE A 79 5.70 11.76 -1.71
N GLY A 80 5.51 10.57 -2.24
CA GLY A 80 6.29 9.41 -1.85
C GLY A 80 6.47 8.39 -2.96
N VAL A 81 7.55 7.65 -2.83
CA VAL A 81 7.83 6.48 -3.65
C VAL A 81 8.16 5.31 -2.74
N GLY A 82 7.78 4.12 -3.13
CA GLY A 82 8.03 2.93 -2.34
C GLY A 82 8.40 1.72 -3.19
N PHE A 83 9.04 0.77 -2.54
CA PHE A 83 9.48 -0.49 -3.11
C PHE A 83 9.25 -1.61 -2.10
N GLY A 84 8.74 -2.75 -2.57
CA GLY A 84 8.45 -3.85 -1.67
C GLY A 84 8.02 -5.12 -2.37
N THR A 85 7.29 -5.95 -1.61
CA THR A 85 6.76 -7.21 -2.10
C THR A 85 5.30 -7.36 -1.69
N THR A 86 4.52 -8.00 -2.54
CA THR A 86 3.12 -8.35 -2.27
C THR A 86 2.94 -9.85 -2.39
N GLY A 87 2.45 -10.47 -1.31
CA GLY A 87 1.97 -11.84 -1.31
C GLY A 87 0.50 -11.88 -1.73
N VAL A 88 0.17 -12.78 -2.64
CA VAL A 88 -1.19 -13.00 -3.14
C VAL A 88 -1.70 -14.35 -2.65
N ASP A 89 -2.67 -14.32 -1.73
CA ASP A 89 -3.41 -15.51 -1.30
C ASP A 89 -4.70 -15.63 -2.11
N ALA A 90 -4.71 -16.43 -3.14
CA ALA A 90 -5.89 -16.70 -3.95
C ALA A 90 -6.41 -18.12 -3.66
N ASN A 91 -7.35 -18.24 -2.75
CA ASN A 91 -8.08 -19.50 -2.54
C ASN A 91 -8.94 -19.80 -3.79
N ASN A 92 -8.68 -20.93 -4.46
CA ASN A 92 -9.41 -21.49 -5.61
C ASN A 92 -9.03 -20.99 -7.03
N LEU A 93 -7.88 -20.39 -7.26
CA LEU A 93 -7.40 -20.09 -8.61
C LEU A 93 -6.38 -21.12 -9.15
N CYS A 94 -5.97 -22.09 -8.35
CA CYS A 94 -5.12 -23.17 -8.78
C CYS A 94 -5.96 -24.35 -9.35
N PHE A 95 -6.38 -24.20 -10.57
CA PHE A 95 -7.01 -25.28 -11.36
C PHE A 95 -5.93 -26.09 -12.06
N ALA A 96 -5.16 -26.91 -11.34
CA ALA A 96 -4.58 -28.13 -11.90
C ALA A 96 -3.79 -28.92 -10.84
N ASN A 97 -4.21 -30.14 -10.63
CA ASN A 97 -3.42 -31.22 -10.05
C ASN A 97 -2.78 -31.02 -8.66
N GLY A 98 -3.59 -30.80 -7.63
CA GLY A 98 -3.19 -31.22 -6.27
C GLY A 98 -2.02 -30.49 -5.61
N ALA A 99 -1.61 -29.31 -6.07
CA ALA A 99 -0.65 -28.45 -5.38
C ALA A 99 -1.43 -27.43 -4.54
N ASN A 100 -1.35 -27.56 -3.21
CA ASN A 100 -2.12 -26.76 -2.26
C ASN A 100 -1.45 -25.43 -1.86
N ASP A 101 -0.38 -25.01 -2.51
CA ASP A 101 0.35 -23.79 -2.15
C ASP A 101 0.69 -23.01 -3.43
N CYS A 102 -0.10 -21.96 -3.70
CA CYS A 102 0.25 -20.92 -4.64
C CYS A 102 0.57 -19.65 -3.84
N ASP A 103 1.68 -19.65 -3.14
CA ASP A 103 2.29 -18.48 -2.52
C ASP A 103 3.25 -17.85 -3.54
N ASP A 104 2.83 -16.79 -4.21
CA ASP A 104 3.70 -16.00 -5.05
C ASP A 104 3.95 -14.63 -4.43
N ASN A 105 5.22 -14.29 -4.27
CA ASN A 105 5.67 -12.96 -3.88
C ASN A 105 6.06 -12.17 -5.14
N VAL A 106 5.39 -11.05 -5.35
CA VAL A 106 5.60 -10.18 -6.51
C VAL A 106 6.31 -8.91 -6.08
N ALA A 107 7.30 -8.48 -6.84
CA ALA A 107 7.91 -7.17 -6.64
C ALA A 107 6.86 -6.08 -6.89
N THR A 108 6.78 -5.13 -5.97
CA THR A 108 5.77 -4.07 -5.96
C THR A 108 6.45 -2.72 -5.82
N TYR A 109 6.02 -1.75 -6.62
CA TYR A 109 6.40 -0.36 -6.48
C TYR A 109 5.19 0.51 -6.20
N SER A 110 5.39 1.60 -5.49
CA SER A 110 4.32 2.54 -5.15
C SER A 110 4.70 3.97 -5.44
N PHE A 111 3.69 4.75 -5.86
CA PHE A 111 3.73 6.20 -5.90
C PHE A 111 2.60 6.72 -5.03
N SER A 112 2.92 7.66 -4.16
CA SER A 112 1.94 8.22 -3.24
C SER A 112 1.97 9.74 -3.27
N GLY A 113 0.82 10.34 -3.08
CA GLY A 113 0.69 11.77 -2.86
C GLY A 113 -0.41 12.02 -1.85
N GLY A 114 -0.24 13.03 -1.01
CA GLY A 114 -1.22 13.27 0.02
C GLY A 114 -1.06 14.59 0.75
N LEU A 115 -1.89 14.73 1.77
CA LEU A 115 -1.97 15.90 2.61
C LEU A 115 -2.05 15.46 4.07
N ALA A 116 -1.19 16.01 4.92
CA ALA A 116 -1.26 15.88 6.36
C ALA A 116 -1.79 17.18 6.97
N TYR A 117 -2.62 17.06 8.00
CA TYR A 117 -3.14 18.16 8.80
C TYR A 117 -2.79 17.97 10.26
N GLY A 118 -1.98 18.86 10.83
CA GLY A 118 -1.57 18.83 12.23
C GLY A 118 -2.72 19.14 13.17
N LEU A 119 -3.15 18.16 13.99
CA LEU A 119 -4.11 18.36 15.06
C LEU A 119 -3.42 18.96 16.29
N ASN A 120 -2.25 18.42 16.63
CA ASN A 120 -1.38 18.88 17.70
C ASN A 120 0.09 18.54 17.36
N ASP A 121 1.02 18.74 18.30
CA ASP A 121 2.46 18.55 18.06
C ASP A 121 2.84 17.09 17.77
N THR A 122 2.01 16.15 18.16
CA THR A 122 2.28 14.71 18.02
C THR A 122 1.34 13.98 17.07
N THR A 123 0.20 14.57 16.71
CA THR A 123 -0.84 13.88 15.94
C THR A 123 -1.23 14.66 14.69
N GLU A 124 -1.23 13.99 13.57
CA GLU A 124 -1.65 14.52 12.26
C GLU A 124 -2.74 13.62 11.67
N LEU A 125 -3.72 14.23 11.02
CA LEU A 125 -4.62 13.53 10.10
C LEU A 125 -3.98 13.46 8.73
N THR A 126 -4.09 12.32 8.06
CA THR A 126 -3.51 12.12 6.73
C THR A 126 -4.57 11.67 5.74
N ALA A 127 -4.53 12.26 4.54
CA ALA A 127 -5.25 11.79 3.37
C ALA A 127 -4.21 11.46 2.30
N LYS A 128 -4.19 10.21 1.83
CA LYS A 128 -3.16 9.71 0.91
C LYS A 128 -3.80 8.98 -0.26
N LEU A 129 -3.38 9.31 -1.46
CA LEU A 129 -3.65 8.55 -2.67
C LEU A 129 -2.40 7.72 -2.99
N THR A 130 -2.57 6.43 -3.18
CA THR A 130 -1.47 5.51 -3.48
C THR A 130 -1.77 4.74 -4.76
N TYR A 131 -0.84 4.83 -5.70
CA TYR A 131 -0.78 3.98 -6.87
C TYR A 131 0.20 2.84 -6.60
N LEU A 132 -0.26 1.60 -6.79
CA LEU A 132 0.54 0.39 -6.68
C LEU A 132 0.66 -0.24 -8.07
N GLY A 133 1.88 -0.46 -8.50
CA GLY A 133 2.19 -1.25 -9.69
C GLY A 133 2.90 -2.54 -9.29
N PHE A 134 2.54 -3.61 -9.95
CA PHE A 134 3.12 -4.94 -9.74
C PHE A 134 3.93 -5.32 -10.97
N ASP A 135 5.10 -5.91 -10.75
CA ASP A 135 5.92 -6.47 -11.83
C ASP A 135 5.29 -7.77 -12.35
N ASP A 136 5.65 -8.19 -13.56
CA ASP A 136 5.09 -9.36 -14.24
C ASP A 136 5.12 -10.62 -13.36
N ILE A 137 3.95 -11.17 -13.06
CA ILE A 137 3.82 -12.47 -12.39
C ILE A 137 4.11 -13.57 -13.43
N ASN A 138 5.29 -14.15 -13.35
CA ASN A 138 5.67 -15.30 -14.17
C ASN A 138 5.33 -16.60 -13.44
N ILE A 139 4.12 -17.12 -13.64
CA ILE A 139 3.76 -18.46 -13.17
C ILE A 139 4.34 -19.48 -14.15
N ASN A 140 5.37 -20.19 -13.70
CA ASN A 140 5.97 -21.27 -14.48
C ASN A 140 5.30 -22.60 -14.12
N ASN A 141 4.26 -22.94 -14.85
CA ASN A 141 3.59 -24.23 -14.70
C ASN A 141 3.98 -25.13 -15.86
N ASN A 142 4.93 -26.07 -15.62
CA ASN A 142 5.28 -27.20 -16.50
C ASN A 142 5.57 -26.80 -17.96
N GLY A 143 6.32 -25.69 -18.16
CA GLY A 143 6.76 -25.23 -19.48
C GLY A 143 5.81 -24.27 -20.20
N THR A 144 4.68 -23.93 -19.60
CA THR A 144 3.76 -22.90 -20.11
C THR A 144 3.90 -21.64 -19.27
N ARG A 145 4.45 -20.57 -19.86
CA ARG A 145 4.52 -19.24 -19.26
C ARG A 145 3.15 -18.59 -19.36
N ILE A 146 2.48 -18.41 -18.25
CA ILE A 146 1.28 -17.57 -18.16
C ILE A 146 1.77 -16.21 -17.64
N THR A 147 1.86 -15.23 -18.51
CA THR A 147 2.09 -13.84 -18.14
C THR A 147 0.74 -13.25 -17.74
N VAL A 148 0.57 -12.98 -16.44
CA VAL A 148 -0.57 -12.19 -15.99
C VAL A 148 -0.18 -10.72 -16.18
N LEU A 149 -0.92 -10.02 -17.02
CA LEU A 149 -0.75 -8.61 -17.36
C LEU A 149 -0.70 -7.73 -16.11
N GLU A 150 0.10 -6.67 -16.19
CA GLU A 150 0.25 -5.56 -15.24
C GLU A 150 -1.06 -5.26 -14.51
N SER A 151 -1.07 -5.52 -13.20
CA SER A 151 -2.19 -5.12 -12.36
C SER A 151 -1.82 -3.82 -11.64
N GLU A 152 -2.60 -2.80 -11.89
CA GLU A 152 -2.45 -1.49 -11.25
C GLU A 152 -3.57 -1.31 -10.22
N THR A 153 -3.25 -0.73 -9.08
CA THR A 153 -4.24 -0.41 -8.06
C THR A 153 -4.09 1.03 -7.60
N LEU A 154 -5.17 1.78 -7.65
CA LEU A 154 -5.25 3.11 -7.08
C LEU A 154 -6.09 3.06 -5.81
N SER A 155 -5.50 3.45 -4.68
CA SER A 155 -6.14 3.42 -3.37
C SER A 155 -6.16 4.79 -2.73
N PHE A 156 -7.30 5.15 -2.13
CA PHE A 156 -7.44 6.35 -1.32
C PHE A 156 -7.50 5.97 0.16
N HIS A 157 -6.63 6.56 0.97
CA HIS A 157 -6.48 6.26 2.39
C HIS A 157 -6.73 7.53 3.22
N ILE A 158 -7.46 7.36 4.33
CA ILE A 158 -7.57 8.36 5.39
C ILE A 158 -7.08 7.72 6.67
N GLY A 159 -6.30 8.46 7.46
CA GLY A 159 -5.78 7.91 8.69
C GLY A 159 -5.18 8.95 9.62
N ALA A 160 -4.49 8.47 10.63
CA ALA A 160 -3.81 9.28 11.60
C ALA A 160 -2.34 8.86 11.71
N ARG A 161 -1.47 9.86 11.82
CA ARG A 161 -0.06 9.70 12.11
C ARG A 161 0.22 10.20 13.52
N VAL A 162 0.91 9.38 14.31
CA VAL A 162 1.33 9.73 15.67
C VAL A 162 2.85 9.74 15.73
N LYS A 163 3.43 10.86 16.16
CA LYS A 163 4.88 11.06 16.41
C LYS A 163 5.19 10.79 17.87
N PHE A 164 6.29 10.13 18.15
CA PHE A 164 6.74 9.79 19.51
C PHE A 164 8.26 9.75 19.62
#